data_a00bab6df96527839dc2ff17e386035b
#
_entry.id   a00bab6df96527839dc2ff17e386035b
#
_cell.length_a   1.000
_cell.length_b   1.000
_cell.length_c   1.000
_cell.angle_alpha   90.00
_cell.angle_beta   90.00
_cell.angle_gamma   90.00
#
_symmetry.space_group_name_H-M   'P 1'
#
loop_
_entity.id
_entity.type
_entity.pdbx_description
1 polymer ?
#
loop_
_entity_poly.entity_id
_entity_poly.type
_entity_poly.pdbx_seq_one_letter_code
_entity_poly.pdbx_strand_id
1 'polypeptide(L)'
;MTPRQTSCGVIVTDGQRILLGHATRSPRWDIPKGVAEPDENFADAAVRELLEETGLVVSAGELVAFGLQRYLRDKDLALFAWTPQHLPDPRNLTCTSRFALADGTSLPEFDRFGLFPWDEALSRVGKNLARILGSIRQTAGWG
;
A
#
# COMPACT_ATOMS: atom_id res chain seq x y z
N MET A 1 23.00 -0.32 16.17
CA MET A 1 21.96 0.59 15.63
C MET A 1 21.30 -0.06 14.44
N THR A 2 19.98 -0.24 14.49
CA THR A 2 19.24 -0.84 13.37
C THR A 2 19.14 0.19 12.24
N PRO A 3 19.55 -0.15 10.99
CA PRO A 3 19.36 0.77 9.87
C PRO A 3 17.88 1.04 9.65
N ARG A 4 17.57 2.25 9.19
CA ARG A 4 16.20 2.58 8.78
C ARG A 4 15.82 1.72 7.58
N GLN A 5 14.63 1.16 7.64
CA GLN A 5 14.03 0.45 6.51
C GLN A 5 13.12 1.40 5.74
N THR A 6 12.90 1.10 4.48
CA THR A 6 11.95 1.82 3.64
C THR A 6 10.91 0.86 3.12
N SER A 7 9.66 1.07 3.51
CA SER A 7 8.53 0.44 2.86
C SER A 7 8.21 1.19 1.57
N CYS A 8 7.81 0.45 0.55
CA CYS A 8 7.43 1.03 -0.74
C CYS A 8 5.99 0.64 -1.01
N GLY A 9 5.15 1.64 -1.24
CA GLY A 9 3.72 1.42 -1.36
C GLY A 9 3.11 2.08 -2.58
N VAL A 10 1.95 1.56 -3.00
CA VAL A 10 1.22 2.07 -4.15
C VAL A 10 -0.17 2.51 -3.74
N ILE A 11 -0.49 3.76 -4.04
CA ILE A 11 -1.84 4.30 -3.94
C ILE A 11 -2.53 3.99 -5.28
N VAL A 12 -3.51 3.09 -5.25
CA VAL A 12 -4.31 2.75 -6.43
C VAL A 12 -5.60 3.55 -6.35
N THR A 13 -5.76 4.54 -7.21
CA THR A 13 -6.88 5.47 -7.12
C THR A 13 -7.29 6.00 -8.50
N ASP A 14 -8.56 6.38 -8.62
CA ASP A 14 -9.05 7.17 -9.76
C ASP A 14 -9.22 8.65 -9.37
N GLY A 15 -8.73 9.04 -8.19
CA GLY A 15 -8.89 10.37 -7.64
C GLY A 15 -10.10 10.51 -6.72
N GLN A 16 -11.07 9.60 -6.79
CA GLN A 16 -12.28 9.62 -5.95
C GLN A 16 -12.27 8.50 -4.91
N ARG A 17 -11.84 7.31 -5.29
CA ARG A 17 -11.76 6.15 -4.40
C ARG A 17 -10.36 5.59 -4.40
N ILE A 18 -9.99 4.94 -3.32
CA ILE A 18 -8.69 4.32 -3.14
C ILE A 18 -8.86 2.85 -2.76
N LEU A 19 -7.98 2.01 -3.30
CA LEU A 19 -7.93 0.59 -2.99
C LEU A 19 -7.22 0.36 -1.66
N LEU A 20 -7.87 -0.37 -0.77
CA LEU A 20 -7.26 -0.83 0.48
C LEU A 20 -7.43 -2.34 0.62
N GLY A 21 -6.47 -2.96 1.29
CA GLY A 21 -6.57 -4.34 1.74
C GLY A 21 -6.85 -4.37 3.24
N HIS A 22 -7.67 -5.33 3.66
CA HIS A 22 -7.94 -5.54 5.08
C HIS A 22 -6.84 -6.40 5.68
N ALA A 23 -6.14 -5.88 6.68
CA ALA A 23 -5.08 -6.60 7.36
C ALA A 23 -5.70 -7.77 8.16
N THR A 24 -5.24 -8.98 7.87
CA THR A 24 -5.78 -10.20 8.48
C THR A 24 -5.66 -10.13 9.99
N ARG A 25 -6.75 -10.44 10.69
CA ARG A 25 -6.84 -10.42 12.18
C ARG A 25 -6.60 -9.05 12.79
N SER A 26 -6.81 -7.99 12.04
CA SER A 26 -6.67 -6.61 12.49
C SER A 26 -7.93 -5.84 12.16
N PRO A 27 -8.29 -4.78 12.91
CA PRO A 27 -9.35 -3.89 12.49
C PRO A 27 -8.93 -2.93 11.38
N ARG A 28 -7.64 -2.90 11.03
CA ARG A 28 -7.09 -1.91 10.11
C ARG A 28 -7.12 -2.35 8.67
N TRP A 29 -7.27 -1.37 7.81
CA TRP A 29 -7.03 -1.47 6.38
C TRP A 29 -5.73 -0.76 6.05
N ASP A 30 -5.13 -1.09 4.91
CA ASP A 30 -3.82 -0.58 4.54
C ASP A 30 -3.72 -0.51 3.01
N ILE A 31 -2.76 0.30 2.53
CA ILE A 31 -2.38 0.26 1.13
C ILE A 31 -1.44 -0.93 0.89
N PRO A 32 -1.36 -1.44 -0.35
CA PRO A 32 -0.33 -2.43 -0.68
C PRO A 32 1.06 -1.81 -0.50
N LYS A 33 1.89 -2.42 0.31
CA LYS A 33 3.25 -1.94 0.59
C LYS A 33 4.08 -3.02 1.24
N GLY A 34 5.38 -2.86 1.20
CA GLY A 34 6.31 -3.72 1.92
C GLY A 34 7.72 -3.19 1.82
N VAL A 35 8.61 -3.77 2.61
CA VAL A 35 9.99 -3.31 2.76
C VAL A 35 10.79 -3.64 1.51
N ALA A 36 11.51 -2.63 0.99
CA ALA A 36 12.44 -2.83 -0.12
C ALA A 36 13.58 -3.76 0.31
N GLU A 37 13.99 -4.63 -0.59
CA GLU A 37 15.16 -5.48 -0.40
C GLU A 37 16.44 -4.67 -0.58
N PRO A 38 17.57 -5.13 0.00
CA PRO A 38 18.86 -4.50 -0.29
C PRO A 38 19.10 -4.46 -1.81
N ASP A 39 19.60 -3.37 -2.31
CA ASP A 39 19.91 -3.16 -3.73
C ASP A 39 18.69 -3.04 -4.65
N GLU A 40 17.47 -3.11 -4.11
CA GLU A 40 16.24 -2.93 -4.88
C GLU A 40 15.87 -1.43 -4.90
N ASN A 41 15.60 -0.86 -6.09
CA ASN A 41 15.10 0.51 -6.11
C ASN A 41 13.64 0.54 -5.65
N PHE A 42 13.18 1.69 -5.19
CA PHE A 42 11.89 1.80 -4.53
C PHE A 42 10.72 1.57 -5.49
N ALA A 43 10.83 2.00 -6.75
CA ALA A 43 9.76 1.76 -7.72
C ALA A 43 9.60 0.26 -8.01
N ASP A 44 10.70 -0.46 -8.16
CA ASP A 44 10.65 -1.92 -8.36
C ASP A 44 10.10 -2.63 -7.15
N ALA A 45 10.48 -2.19 -5.94
CA ALA A 45 9.93 -2.75 -4.70
C ALA A 45 8.42 -2.52 -4.62
N ALA A 46 7.95 -1.33 -4.99
CA ALA A 46 6.52 -1.01 -5.00
C ALA A 46 5.77 -1.90 -5.99
N VAL A 47 6.31 -2.12 -7.19
CA VAL A 47 5.72 -3.01 -8.20
C VAL A 47 5.62 -4.44 -7.66
N ARG A 48 6.69 -4.93 -7.06
CA ARG A 48 6.75 -6.29 -6.50
C ARG A 48 5.73 -6.45 -5.37
N GLU A 49 5.69 -5.52 -4.44
CA GLU A 49 4.77 -5.58 -3.30
C GLU A 49 3.30 -5.49 -3.75
N LEU A 50 3.01 -4.66 -4.75
CA LEU A 50 1.66 -4.57 -5.32
C LEU A 50 1.23 -5.92 -5.88
N LEU A 51 2.11 -6.60 -6.61
CA LEU A 51 1.83 -7.92 -7.16
C LEU A 51 1.61 -8.95 -6.04
N GLU A 52 2.49 -8.98 -5.04
CA GLU A 52 2.41 -9.96 -3.95
C GLU A 52 1.16 -9.76 -3.10
N GLU A 53 0.76 -8.52 -2.86
CA GLU A 53 -0.35 -8.20 -1.95
C GLU A 53 -1.70 -8.11 -2.62
N THR A 54 -1.77 -7.90 -3.93
CA THR A 54 -3.05 -7.73 -4.63
C THR A 54 -3.21 -8.58 -5.89
N GLY A 55 -2.11 -9.05 -6.48
CA GLY A 55 -2.13 -9.70 -7.78
C GLY A 55 -2.10 -8.75 -8.96
N LEU A 56 -2.08 -7.43 -8.71
CA LEU A 56 -2.04 -6.45 -9.80
C LEU A 56 -0.64 -6.37 -10.41
N VAL A 57 -0.58 -6.37 -11.72
CA VAL A 57 0.67 -6.29 -12.50
C VAL A 57 0.76 -4.91 -13.12
N VAL A 58 1.76 -4.14 -12.71
CA VAL A 58 2.05 -2.83 -13.29
C VAL A 58 3.54 -2.75 -13.60
N SER A 59 3.93 -1.84 -14.48
CA SER A 59 5.34 -1.54 -14.69
C SER A 59 5.72 -0.30 -13.88
N ALA A 60 7.00 -0.18 -13.55
CA ALA A 60 7.50 0.98 -12.81
C ALA A 60 7.21 2.30 -13.55
N GLY A 61 7.22 2.27 -14.89
CA GLY A 61 6.92 3.45 -15.71
C GLY A 61 5.48 3.94 -15.62
N GLU A 62 4.55 3.11 -15.12
CA GLU A 62 3.16 3.52 -14.91
C GLU A 62 2.96 4.22 -13.57
N LEU A 63 3.96 4.21 -12.68
CA LEU A 63 3.85 4.79 -11.35
C LEU A 63 4.30 6.25 -11.35
N VAL A 64 3.61 7.07 -10.56
CA VAL A 64 4.00 8.44 -10.29
C VAL A 64 4.54 8.51 -8.87
N ALA A 65 5.78 8.99 -8.71
CA ALA A 65 6.42 9.05 -7.40
C ALA A 65 5.93 10.26 -6.60
N PHE A 66 5.61 10.03 -5.32
CA PHE A 66 5.27 11.08 -4.35
C PHE A 66 6.34 11.24 -3.28
N GLY A 67 7.48 10.59 -3.45
CA GLY A 67 8.65 10.79 -2.60
C GLY A 67 8.64 9.98 -1.32
N LEU A 68 9.64 10.27 -0.51
CA LEU A 68 9.90 9.55 0.72
C LEU A 68 9.25 10.30 1.89
N GLN A 69 8.49 9.56 2.70
CA GLN A 69 7.76 10.09 3.84
C GLN A 69 8.28 9.46 5.13
N ARG A 70 8.36 10.26 6.20
CA ARG A 70 8.55 9.71 7.55
C ARG A 70 7.29 8.96 7.93
N TYR A 71 7.44 7.69 8.26
CA TYR A 71 6.28 6.82 8.50
C TYR A 71 6.23 6.31 9.95
N LEU A 72 7.20 5.54 10.35
CA LEU A 72 7.33 5.02 11.71
C LEU A 72 8.69 5.42 12.26
N ARG A 73 8.91 5.16 13.54
CA ARG A 73 10.13 5.57 14.23
C ARG A 73 11.40 5.16 13.48
N ASP A 74 11.43 3.93 12.95
CA ASP A 74 12.61 3.36 12.27
C ASP A 74 12.33 3.00 10.80
N LYS A 75 11.25 3.55 10.23
CA LYS A 75 10.83 3.17 8.88
C LYS A 75 10.30 4.37 8.12
N ASP A 76 10.81 4.55 6.91
CA ASP A 76 10.26 5.51 5.96
C ASP A 76 9.30 4.81 4.99
N LEU A 77 8.51 5.58 4.28
CA LEU A 77 7.56 5.11 3.29
C LEU A 77 7.79 5.85 1.98
N ALA A 78 8.22 5.13 0.96
CA ALA A 78 8.30 5.65 -0.40
C ALA A 78 6.98 5.38 -1.09
N LEU A 79 6.28 6.43 -1.48
CA LEU A 79 4.94 6.33 -2.04
C LEU A 79 4.92 6.62 -3.53
N PHE A 80 4.14 5.80 -4.21
CA PHE A 80 3.85 5.91 -5.64
C PHE A 80 2.34 5.85 -5.83
N ALA A 81 1.85 6.41 -6.91
CA ALA A 81 0.46 6.29 -7.30
C ALA A 81 0.34 5.59 -8.64
N TRP A 82 -0.69 4.75 -8.75
CA TRP A 82 -1.13 4.19 -10.01
C TRP A 82 -2.58 4.59 -10.21
N THR A 83 -2.83 5.31 -11.33
CA THR A 83 -4.17 5.83 -11.63
C THR A 83 -4.68 5.21 -12.94
N PRO A 84 -5.15 3.95 -12.87
CA PRO A 84 -5.65 3.27 -14.06
C PRO A 84 -6.92 3.93 -14.58
N GLN A 85 -7.22 3.70 -15.87
CA GLN A 85 -8.46 4.20 -16.47
C GLN A 85 -9.69 3.64 -15.76
N HIS A 86 -9.63 2.38 -15.35
CA HIS A 86 -10.69 1.72 -14.58
C HIS A 86 -10.07 1.07 -13.34
N LEU A 87 -10.64 1.35 -12.16
CA LEU A 87 -10.20 0.71 -10.94
C LEU A 87 -10.44 -0.80 -11.00
N PRO A 88 -9.54 -1.61 -10.42
CA PRO A 88 -9.74 -3.05 -10.38
C PRO A 88 -10.96 -3.42 -9.51
N ASP A 89 -11.61 -4.52 -9.82
CA ASP A 89 -12.67 -5.08 -8.98
C ASP A 89 -11.99 -5.73 -7.74
N PRO A 90 -12.30 -5.26 -6.54
CA PRO A 90 -11.67 -5.80 -5.33
C PRO A 90 -11.87 -7.31 -5.16
N ARG A 91 -12.97 -7.87 -5.70
CA ARG A 91 -13.27 -9.30 -5.59
C ARG A 91 -12.32 -10.18 -6.39
N ASN A 92 -11.62 -9.60 -7.36
CA ASN A 92 -10.70 -10.33 -8.24
C ASN A 92 -9.25 -10.28 -7.76
N LEU A 93 -8.99 -9.64 -6.63
CA LEU A 93 -7.64 -9.47 -6.09
C LEU A 93 -7.30 -10.60 -5.15
N THR A 94 -6.03 -10.98 -5.11
CA THR A 94 -5.53 -12.07 -4.28
C THR A 94 -4.19 -11.68 -3.68
N CYS A 95 -4.08 -11.83 -2.35
CA CYS A 95 -2.83 -11.61 -1.64
C CYS A 95 -2.08 -12.94 -1.53
N THR A 96 -0.86 -12.99 -2.08
CA THR A 96 0.03 -14.15 -1.95
C THR A 96 1.09 -13.96 -0.88
N SER A 97 1.24 -12.74 -0.37
CA SER A 97 2.14 -12.43 0.73
C SER A 97 1.54 -12.96 2.03
N ARG A 98 2.36 -13.65 2.83
CA ARG A 98 1.88 -14.34 4.03
C ARG A 98 2.75 -14.01 5.22
N PHE A 99 2.18 -14.12 6.41
CA PHE A 99 2.94 -14.01 7.65
C PHE A 99 2.74 -15.27 8.50
N ALA A 100 3.78 -15.64 9.26
CA ALA A 100 3.79 -16.84 10.07
C ALA A 100 3.17 -16.59 11.44
N LEU A 101 2.42 -17.58 11.93
CA LEU A 101 1.91 -17.61 13.31
C LEU A 101 2.84 -18.44 14.18
N ALA A 102 2.69 -18.29 15.50
CA ALA A 102 3.54 -19.00 16.48
C ALA A 102 3.43 -20.52 16.37
N ASP A 103 2.28 -21.05 15.88
CA ASP A 103 2.05 -22.48 15.73
C ASP A 103 2.61 -23.08 14.44
N GLY A 104 3.33 -22.30 13.64
CA GLY A 104 3.92 -22.73 12.37
C GLY A 104 3.01 -22.60 11.15
N THR A 105 1.74 -22.24 11.34
CA THR A 105 0.84 -21.94 10.21
C THR A 105 1.08 -20.52 9.70
N SER A 106 0.52 -20.19 8.54
CA SER A 106 0.63 -18.85 7.97
C SER A 106 -0.71 -18.36 7.48
N LEU A 107 -0.86 -17.04 7.45
CA LEU A 107 -2.04 -16.35 6.95
C LEU A 107 -1.65 -15.34 5.89
N PRO A 108 -2.55 -15.02 4.93
CA PRO A 108 -2.29 -13.92 4.01
C PRO A 108 -2.23 -12.61 4.77
N GLU A 109 -1.39 -11.69 4.33
CA GLU A 109 -1.31 -10.36 4.95
C GLU A 109 -2.60 -9.59 4.78
N PHE A 110 -3.26 -9.72 3.62
CA PHE A 110 -4.60 -9.20 3.39
C PHE A 110 -5.59 -10.34 3.17
N ASP A 111 -6.75 -10.27 3.81
CA ASP A 111 -7.80 -11.29 3.65
C ASP A 111 -8.95 -10.84 2.75
N ARG A 112 -9.06 -9.55 2.44
CA ARG A 112 -10.04 -9.00 1.50
C ARG A 112 -9.64 -7.58 1.10
N PHE A 113 -10.34 -7.04 0.10
CA PHE A 113 -10.04 -5.73 -0.47
C PHE A 113 -11.32 -4.91 -0.61
N GLY A 114 -11.16 -3.60 -0.67
CA GLY A 114 -12.25 -2.68 -0.93
C GLY A 114 -11.79 -1.40 -1.59
N LEU A 115 -12.73 -0.76 -2.26
CA LEU A 115 -12.56 0.59 -2.80
C LEU A 115 -13.35 1.54 -1.92
N PHE A 116 -12.69 2.57 -1.41
CA PHE A 116 -13.28 3.50 -0.45
C PHE A 116 -13.15 4.93 -0.93
N PRO A 117 -14.19 5.76 -0.74
CA PRO A 117 -14.01 7.21 -0.87
C PRO A 117 -12.88 7.67 0.05
N TRP A 118 -12.17 8.71 -0.36
CA TRP A 118 -10.97 9.17 0.37
C TRP A 118 -11.23 9.44 1.85
N ASP A 119 -12.33 10.11 2.21
CA ASP A 119 -12.61 10.39 3.62
C ASP A 119 -12.78 9.10 4.44
N GLU A 120 -13.48 8.12 3.89
CA GLU A 120 -13.64 6.83 4.55
C GLU A 120 -12.30 6.08 4.64
N ALA A 121 -11.52 6.09 3.55
CA ALA A 121 -10.22 5.42 3.53
C ALA A 121 -9.29 5.95 4.63
N LEU A 122 -9.25 7.27 4.81
CA LEU A 122 -8.42 7.89 5.85
C LEU A 122 -8.84 7.49 7.26
N SER A 123 -10.12 7.14 7.47
CA SER A 123 -10.61 6.67 8.77
C SER A 123 -10.30 5.20 9.02
N ARG A 124 -9.96 4.43 7.99
CA ARG A 124 -9.74 2.99 8.08
C ARG A 124 -8.28 2.58 8.23
N VAL A 125 -7.36 3.44 7.81
CA VAL A 125 -5.92 3.16 7.87
C VAL A 125 -5.33 3.61 9.20
N GLY A 126 -4.09 3.21 9.47
CA GLY A 126 -3.38 3.63 10.66
C GLY A 126 -3.13 5.13 10.67
N LYS A 127 -2.93 5.69 11.86
CA LYS A 127 -2.84 7.13 12.11
C LYS A 127 -1.74 7.82 11.29
N ASN A 128 -0.55 7.22 11.25
CA ASN A 128 0.57 7.81 10.51
C ASN A 128 0.33 7.77 9.01
N LEU A 129 -0.24 6.68 8.51
CA LEU A 129 -0.57 6.57 7.10
C LEU A 129 -1.69 7.54 6.73
N ALA A 130 -2.69 7.71 7.59
CA ALA A 130 -3.78 8.67 7.34
C ALA A 130 -3.24 10.09 7.17
N ARG A 131 -2.27 10.49 8.00
CA ARG A 131 -1.62 11.79 7.89
C ARG A 131 -0.88 11.95 6.56
N ILE A 132 -0.12 10.93 6.19
CA ILE A 132 0.66 10.93 4.93
C ILE A 132 -0.28 10.98 3.71
N LEU A 133 -1.26 10.09 3.68
CA LEU A 133 -2.22 10.01 2.56
C LEU A 133 -3.05 11.29 2.44
N GLY A 134 -3.43 11.89 3.56
CA GLY A 134 -4.16 13.15 3.56
C GLY A 134 -3.35 14.29 2.94
N SER A 135 -2.07 14.35 3.23
CA SER A 135 -1.17 15.35 2.63
C SER A 135 -1.02 15.13 1.13
N ILE A 136 -0.83 13.89 0.70
CA ILE A 136 -0.69 13.56 -0.73
C ILE A 136 -1.99 13.85 -1.48
N ARG A 137 -3.13 13.47 -0.91
CA ARG A 137 -4.46 13.77 -1.46
C ARG A 137 -4.61 15.26 -1.77
N GLN A 138 -4.22 16.10 -0.82
CA GLN A 138 -4.33 17.55 -0.97
C GLN A 138 -3.41 18.04 -2.09
N THR A 139 -2.17 17.59 -2.12
CA THR A 139 -1.20 17.98 -3.14
C THR A 139 -1.67 17.54 -4.54
N ALA A 140 -2.22 16.33 -4.66
CA ALA A 140 -2.67 15.79 -5.94
C ALA A 140 -4.02 16.33 -6.39
N GLY A 141 -4.79 16.93 -5.48
CA GLY A 141 -6.13 17.41 -5.78
C GLY A 141 -7.17 16.29 -5.88
N TRP A 142 -6.94 15.20 -5.19
CA TRP A 142 -7.86 14.05 -5.16
C TRP A 142 -8.97 14.25 -4.13
N GLY A 143 -10.07 13.60 -4.35
CA GLY A 143 -11.16 13.57 -3.41
C GLY A 143 -12.44 14.09 -3.85
#